data_25ad88df496ca059787b3fdff487cca4
#
_entry.id   25ad88df496ca059787b3fdff487cca4
#
_cell.length_a   1.000
_cell.length_b   1.000
_cell.length_c   1.000
_cell.angle_alpha   90.00
_cell.angle_beta   90.00
_cell.angle_gamma   90.00
#
_symmetry.space_group_name_H-M   'P 1'
#
loop_
_entity.id
_entity.type
_entity.pdbx_description
1 polymer ?
#
loop_
_entity_poly.entity_id
_entity_poly.type
_entity_poly.pdbx_seq_one_letter_code
_entity_poly.pdbx_strand_id
1 'polypeptide(L)'
;MPGRIPSPDSIMTSDKRPKTVSDGNVPSAPKWLTANAKKIYKKTAGEIVRLGIAGRCDENILAIFSMQLDRLQTISSMADKDLSAERMLNDLTASVLSLSKELGITPSARAKLRIAKVEEDDAIDKFLKDEE
;
A
#
# COMPACT_ATOMS: atom_id res chain seq x y z
N MET A 1 -20.80 35.89 -16.90
CA MET A 1 -21.45 34.60 -17.06
C MET A 1 -21.10 33.71 -15.87
N PRO A 2 -22.11 33.14 -15.25
CA PRO A 2 -21.81 32.17 -14.24
C PRO A 2 -21.03 31.03 -14.86
N GLY A 3 -19.95 30.61 -14.20
CA GLY A 3 -19.10 29.55 -14.68
C GLY A 3 -19.86 28.25 -14.91
N ARG A 4 -19.50 27.51 -15.93
CA ARG A 4 -20.03 26.18 -16.18
C ARG A 4 -19.92 25.33 -14.92
N ILE A 5 -20.98 24.66 -14.56
CA ILE A 5 -20.92 23.58 -13.58
C ILE A 5 -19.97 22.53 -14.17
N PRO A 6 -18.86 22.18 -13.49
CA PRO A 6 -17.95 21.16 -14.02
C PRO A 6 -18.72 19.84 -14.20
N SER A 7 -18.50 19.17 -15.32
CA SER A 7 -19.08 17.84 -15.52
C SER A 7 -18.59 16.88 -14.44
N PRO A 8 -19.35 15.85 -14.07
CA PRO A 8 -18.89 14.83 -13.11
C PRO A 8 -17.52 14.27 -13.46
N ASP A 9 -17.21 14.16 -14.74
CA ASP A 9 -15.92 13.66 -15.23
C ASP A 9 -14.75 14.60 -14.92
N SER A 10 -14.99 15.92 -14.92
CA SER A 10 -13.94 16.89 -14.59
C SER A 10 -13.69 17.02 -13.09
N ILE A 11 -14.69 16.70 -12.26
CA ILE A 11 -14.54 16.67 -10.80
C ILE A 11 -13.76 15.41 -10.36
N MET A 12 -13.82 14.39 -11.18
CA MET A 12 -13.22 13.06 -10.93
C MET A 12 -11.87 12.88 -11.62
N THR A 13 -11.17 13.95 -11.93
CA THR A 13 -9.83 13.84 -12.52
C THR A 13 -8.91 13.02 -11.64
N SER A 14 -8.19 12.10 -12.26
CA SER A 14 -7.32 11.12 -11.63
C SER A 14 -6.27 11.70 -10.68
N ASP A 15 -5.97 12.99 -10.79
CA ASP A 15 -4.91 13.65 -10.01
C ASP A 15 -5.24 13.80 -8.52
N LYS A 16 -6.51 13.66 -8.14
CA LYS A 16 -6.95 13.81 -6.73
C LYS A 16 -7.26 12.49 -6.03
N ARG A 17 -7.23 11.37 -6.76
CA ARG A 17 -7.48 10.06 -6.16
C ARG A 17 -6.18 9.34 -5.86
N PRO A 18 -6.08 8.64 -4.73
CA PRO A 18 -4.97 7.73 -4.51
C PRO A 18 -4.92 6.72 -5.66
N LYS A 19 -3.75 6.59 -6.26
CA LYS A 19 -3.55 5.59 -7.31
C LYS A 19 -3.30 4.24 -6.66
N THR A 20 -3.97 3.22 -7.13
CA THR A 20 -3.69 1.86 -6.69
C THR A 20 -2.53 1.28 -7.48
N VAL A 21 -1.75 0.44 -6.85
CA VAL A 21 -0.71 -0.34 -7.51
C VAL A 21 -1.41 -1.43 -8.31
N SER A 22 -1.33 -1.38 -9.63
CA SER A 22 -1.93 -2.37 -10.53
C SER A 22 -0.88 -3.30 -11.13
N ASP A 23 -1.32 -4.46 -11.62
CA ASP A 23 -0.45 -5.41 -12.30
C ASP A 23 0.26 -4.74 -13.50
N GLY A 24 1.57 -4.62 -13.43
CA GLY A 24 2.39 -4.06 -14.49
C GLY A 24 2.55 -2.53 -14.48
N ASN A 25 1.88 -1.81 -13.59
CA ASN A 25 2.00 -0.35 -13.56
C ASN A 25 2.06 0.17 -12.12
N VAL A 26 3.27 0.25 -11.60
CA VAL A 26 3.52 0.77 -10.25
C VAL A 26 3.62 2.28 -10.32
N PRO A 27 2.79 3.04 -9.56
CA PRO A 27 2.93 4.50 -9.49
C PRO A 27 4.32 4.89 -9.01
N SER A 28 4.83 6.01 -9.52
CA SER A 28 6.12 6.55 -9.07
C SER A 28 6.07 6.92 -7.60
N ALA A 29 7.19 6.75 -6.90
CA ALA A 29 7.29 7.15 -5.50
C ALA A 29 7.04 8.65 -5.34
N PRO A 30 6.27 9.08 -4.31
CA PRO A 30 6.05 10.49 -4.05
C PRO A 30 7.36 11.25 -3.84
N LYS A 31 7.38 12.50 -4.29
CA LYS A 31 8.58 13.35 -4.21
C LYS A 31 9.00 13.66 -2.77
N TRP A 32 8.05 13.62 -1.83
CA TRP A 32 8.34 13.93 -0.42
C TRP A 32 9.06 12.82 0.33
N LEU A 33 9.21 11.64 -0.28
CA LEU A 33 9.98 10.55 0.32
C LEU A 33 11.48 10.80 0.22
N THR A 34 12.24 10.36 1.24
CA THR A 34 13.70 10.36 1.20
C THR A 34 14.20 9.38 0.12
N ALA A 35 15.46 9.52 -0.26
CA ALA A 35 16.05 8.60 -1.24
C ALA A 35 15.96 7.13 -0.82
N ASN A 36 16.21 6.83 0.46
CA ASN A 36 16.09 5.47 0.98
C ASN A 36 14.65 5.01 1.02
N ALA A 37 13.70 5.87 1.41
CA ALA A 37 12.28 5.53 1.40
C ALA A 37 11.77 5.27 -0.02
N LYS A 38 12.26 5.99 -1.02
CA LYS A 38 11.94 5.72 -2.44
C LYS A 38 12.42 4.34 -2.88
N LYS A 39 13.59 3.91 -2.43
CA LYS A 39 14.11 2.56 -2.71
C LYS A 39 13.22 1.50 -2.09
N ILE A 40 12.82 1.71 -0.84
CA ILE A 40 11.90 0.81 -0.12
C ILE A 40 10.56 0.73 -0.84
N TYR A 41 10.01 1.89 -1.24
CA TYR A 41 8.77 1.98 -2.00
C TYR A 41 8.82 1.14 -3.28
N LYS A 42 9.84 1.35 -4.08
CA LYS A 42 10.02 0.65 -5.35
C LYS A 42 10.16 -0.86 -5.16
N LYS A 43 10.96 -1.29 -4.19
CA LYS A 43 11.15 -2.71 -3.88
C LYS A 43 9.86 -3.35 -3.41
N THR A 44 9.15 -2.72 -2.49
CA THR A 44 7.90 -3.22 -1.92
C THR A 44 6.81 -3.29 -2.99
N ALA A 45 6.69 -2.26 -3.82
CA ALA A 45 5.76 -2.24 -4.93
C ALA A 45 6.00 -3.39 -5.91
N GLY A 46 7.27 -3.66 -6.23
CA GLY A 46 7.65 -4.80 -7.07
C GLY A 46 7.24 -6.14 -6.47
N GLU A 47 7.41 -6.33 -5.16
CA GLU A 47 6.99 -7.54 -4.47
C GLU A 47 5.46 -7.70 -4.44
N ILE A 48 4.73 -6.61 -4.22
CA ILE A 48 3.27 -6.60 -4.23
C ILE A 48 2.74 -7.04 -5.60
N VAL A 49 3.31 -6.51 -6.67
CA VAL A 49 2.95 -6.90 -8.05
C VAL A 49 3.26 -8.38 -8.27
N ARG A 50 4.44 -8.83 -7.86
CA ARG A 50 4.85 -10.24 -8.01
C ARG A 50 3.93 -11.19 -7.25
N LEU A 51 3.42 -10.79 -6.08
CA LEU A 51 2.52 -11.60 -5.26
C LEU A 51 1.07 -11.60 -5.79
N GLY A 52 0.75 -10.78 -6.79
CA GLY A 52 -0.58 -10.71 -7.37
C GLY A 52 -1.62 -10.01 -6.50
N ILE A 53 -1.19 -9.20 -5.54
CA ILE A 53 -2.09 -8.48 -4.63
C ILE A 53 -2.13 -6.97 -4.91
N ALA A 54 -1.56 -6.56 -6.03
CA ALA A 54 -1.37 -5.15 -6.39
C ALA A 54 -2.69 -4.34 -6.42
N GLY A 55 -3.78 -4.93 -6.89
CA GLY A 55 -5.06 -4.23 -6.99
C GLY A 55 -5.69 -3.84 -5.65
N ARG A 56 -5.13 -4.29 -4.53
CA ARG A 56 -5.63 -4.01 -3.19
C ARG A 56 -4.76 -3.01 -2.43
N CYS A 57 -3.70 -2.51 -3.05
CA CYS A 57 -2.74 -1.61 -2.41
C CYS A 57 -2.93 -0.18 -2.86
N ASP A 58 -2.94 0.72 -1.89
CA ASP A 58 -3.02 2.15 -2.08
C ASP A 58 -1.62 2.76 -2.12
N GLU A 59 -1.38 3.66 -3.06
CA GLU A 59 -0.11 4.39 -3.18
C GLU A 59 0.27 5.12 -1.90
N ASN A 60 -0.70 5.76 -1.26
CA ASN A 60 -0.45 6.53 -0.04
C ASN A 60 -0.06 5.63 1.13
N ILE A 61 -0.71 4.50 1.28
CA ILE A 61 -0.38 3.52 2.33
C ILE A 61 1.03 2.96 2.09
N LEU A 62 1.36 2.65 0.85
CA LEU A 62 2.70 2.19 0.48
C LEU A 62 3.76 3.25 0.75
N ALA A 63 3.45 4.53 0.46
CA ALA A 63 4.36 5.64 0.75
C ALA A 63 4.58 5.82 2.26
N ILE A 64 3.52 5.76 3.06
CA ILE A 64 3.61 5.84 4.52
C ILE A 64 4.42 4.68 5.08
N PHE A 65 4.18 3.47 4.61
CA PHE A 65 4.95 2.29 4.99
C PHE A 65 6.44 2.50 4.69
N SER A 66 6.76 2.97 3.50
CA SER A 66 8.14 3.20 3.08
C SER A 66 8.84 4.25 3.94
N MET A 67 8.14 5.34 4.27
CA MET A 67 8.65 6.39 5.15
C MET A 67 8.90 5.87 6.58
N GLN A 68 7.96 5.11 7.12
CA GLN A 68 8.10 4.59 8.49
C GLN A 68 9.18 3.52 8.59
N LEU A 69 9.30 2.66 7.60
CA LEU A 69 10.38 1.68 7.56
C LEU A 69 11.75 2.34 7.45
N ASP A 70 11.86 3.39 6.66
CA ASP A 70 13.09 4.20 6.57
C ASP A 70 13.47 4.79 7.93
N ARG A 71 12.52 5.38 8.65
CA ARG A 71 12.74 5.92 9.98
C ARG A 71 13.14 4.83 10.98
N LEU A 72 12.49 3.68 10.90
CA LEU A 72 12.80 2.53 11.74
C LEU A 72 14.25 2.09 11.53
N GLN A 73 14.69 1.98 10.29
CA GLN A 73 16.06 1.60 9.95
C GLN A 73 17.07 2.64 10.46
N THR A 74 16.75 3.93 10.30
CA THR A 74 17.61 5.02 10.74
C THR A 74 17.79 5.01 12.27
N ILE A 75 16.70 4.87 13.01
CA ILE A 75 16.76 4.83 14.48
C ILE A 75 17.45 3.55 14.97
N SER A 76 17.17 2.41 14.33
CA SER A 76 17.81 1.14 14.67
C SER A 76 19.32 1.19 14.54
N SER A 77 19.84 1.95 13.58
CA SER A 77 21.28 2.05 13.32
C SER A 77 21.99 3.05 14.23
N MET A 78 21.28 3.82 15.06
CA MET A 78 21.89 4.74 16.00
C MET A 78 22.67 3.99 17.09
N ALA A 79 23.91 4.42 17.35
CA ALA A 79 24.78 3.78 18.33
C ALA A 79 24.26 3.95 19.76
N ASP A 80 23.84 5.17 20.09
CA ASP A 80 23.30 5.52 21.41
C ASP A 80 21.84 5.94 21.28
N LYS A 81 20.95 5.15 21.87
CA LYS A 81 19.52 5.45 21.89
C LYS A 81 19.13 5.89 23.29
N ASP A 82 18.57 7.11 23.40
CA ASP A 82 17.93 7.55 24.62
C ASP A 82 16.53 6.89 24.75
N LEU A 83 15.87 7.14 25.88
CA LEU A 83 14.54 6.57 26.14
C LEU A 83 13.51 7.01 25.07
N SER A 84 13.61 8.24 24.59
CA SER A 84 12.73 8.78 23.55
C SER A 84 12.92 8.03 22.22
N ALA A 85 14.17 7.77 21.85
CA ALA A 85 14.47 6.99 20.63
C ALA A 85 13.99 5.53 20.75
N GLU A 86 14.14 4.91 21.91
CA GLU A 86 13.64 3.56 22.16
C GLU A 86 12.11 3.48 22.07
N ARG A 87 11.40 4.46 22.62
CA ARG A 87 9.94 4.53 22.51
C ARG A 87 9.48 4.72 21.07
N MET A 88 10.15 5.60 20.34
CA MET A 88 9.86 5.82 18.92
C MET A 88 10.12 4.56 18.10
N LEU A 89 11.18 3.83 18.40
CA LEU A 89 11.51 2.56 17.75
C LEU A 89 10.38 1.54 17.95
N ASN A 90 9.87 1.42 19.17
CA ASN A 90 8.76 0.51 19.48
C ASN A 90 7.48 0.93 18.75
N ASP A 91 7.14 2.20 18.73
CA ASP A 91 5.97 2.73 18.05
C ASP A 91 6.06 2.52 16.53
N LEU A 92 7.21 2.78 15.94
CA LEU A 92 7.45 2.55 14.51
C LEU A 92 7.38 1.07 14.16
N THR A 93 7.91 0.20 15.02
CA THR A 93 7.83 -1.24 14.80
C THR A 93 6.38 -1.71 14.74
N ALA A 94 5.55 -1.27 15.68
CA ALA A 94 4.13 -1.59 15.71
C ALA A 94 3.41 -1.06 14.46
N SER A 95 3.68 0.19 14.06
CA SER A 95 3.10 0.81 12.87
C SER A 95 3.50 0.09 11.59
N VAL A 96 4.78 -0.25 11.44
CA VAL A 96 5.29 -0.96 10.25
C VAL A 96 4.65 -2.34 10.15
N LEU A 97 4.52 -3.06 11.24
CA LEU A 97 3.85 -4.38 11.24
C LEU A 97 2.38 -4.26 10.87
N SER A 98 1.68 -3.25 11.40
CA SER A 98 0.28 -2.99 11.06
C SER A 98 0.11 -2.67 9.58
N LEU A 99 0.94 -1.78 9.04
CA LEU A 99 0.93 -1.42 7.62
C LEU A 99 1.30 -2.61 6.72
N SER A 100 2.22 -3.47 7.17
CA SER A 100 2.57 -4.69 6.44
C SER A 100 1.36 -5.61 6.26
N LYS A 101 0.52 -5.71 7.29
CA LYS A 101 -0.74 -6.47 7.22
C LYS A 101 -1.73 -5.82 6.25
N GLU A 102 -1.87 -4.51 6.29
CA GLU A 102 -2.72 -3.75 5.36
C GLU A 102 -2.30 -3.96 3.91
N LEU A 103 -1.00 -3.95 3.65
CA LEU A 103 -0.45 -4.16 2.32
C LEU A 103 -0.48 -5.63 1.87
N GLY A 104 -0.78 -6.55 2.78
CA GLY A 104 -0.80 -7.97 2.46
C GLY A 104 0.56 -8.62 2.29
N ILE A 105 1.60 -7.99 2.84
CA ILE A 105 2.98 -8.48 2.70
C ILE A 105 3.27 -9.64 3.67
N THR A 106 2.58 -9.69 4.81
CA THR A 106 2.77 -10.77 5.78
C THR A 106 2.19 -12.09 5.26
N PRO A 107 2.77 -13.25 5.62
CA PRO A 107 2.23 -14.54 5.18
C PRO A 107 0.77 -14.75 5.58
N SER A 108 0.36 -14.36 6.79
CA SER A 108 -1.02 -14.48 7.25
C SER A 108 -1.98 -13.57 6.48
N ALA A 109 -1.59 -12.34 6.19
CA ALA A 109 -2.38 -11.42 5.40
C ALA A 109 -2.54 -11.92 3.96
N ARG A 110 -1.48 -12.47 3.37
CA ARG A 110 -1.53 -13.06 2.02
C ARG A 110 -2.48 -14.26 1.97
N ALA A 111 -2.43 -15.11 2.99
CA ALA A 111 -3.33 -16.26 3.09
C ALA A 111 -4.80 -15.82 3.14
N LYS A 112 -5.13 -14.82 3.95
CA LYS A 112 -6.48 -14.25 4.04
C LYS A 112 -6.95 -13.68 2.70
N LEU A 113 -6.08 -12.95 2.01
CA LEU A 113 -6.41 -12.36 0.71
C LEU A 113 -6.64 -13.44 -0.35
N ARG A 114 -5.87 -14.52 -0.34
CA ARG A 114 -6.07 -15.66 -1.25
C ARG A 114 -7.39 -16.38 -0.99
N ILE A 115 -7.72 -16.62 0.27
CA ILE A 115 -8.99 -17.25 0.65
C ILE A 115 -10.17 -16.38 0.21
N ALA A 116 -10.13 -15.07 0.48
CA ALA A 116 -11.16 -14.15 0.07
C ALA A 116 -11.34 -14.13 -1.46
N LYS A 117 -10.26 -14.18 -2.22
CA LYS A 117 -10.29 -14.22 -3.68
C LYS A 117 -10.91 -15.53 -4.19
N VAL A 118 -10.55 -16.66 -3.61
CA VAL A 118 -11.12 -17.97 -4.00
C VAL A 118 -12.63 -18.00 -3.73
N GLU A 119 -13.07 -17.52 -2.57
CA GLU A 119 -14.49 -17.42 -2.24
C GLU A 119 -15.26 -16.53 -3.21
N GLU A 120 -14.68 -15.39 -3.60
CA GLU A 120 -15.25 -14.47 -4.59
C GLU A 120 -15.36 -15.14 -5.97
N ASP A 121 -14.32 -15.82 -6.43
CA ASP A 121 -14.30 -16.53 -7.71
C ASP A 121 -15.32 -17.66 -7.70
N ASP A 122 -15.45 -18.42 -6.63
CA ASP A 122 -16.43 -19.50 -6.47
C ASP A 122 -17.86 -18.94 -6.50
N ALA A 123 -18.11 -17.81 -5.87
CA ALA A 123 -19.42 -17.16 -5.88
C ALA A 123 -19.79 -16.69 -7.28
N ILE A 124 -18.86 -16.16 -8.05
CA ILE A 124 -19.05 -15.75 -9.44
C ILE A 124 -19.33 -16.96 -10.33
N ASP A 125 -18.55 -18.02 -10.20
CA ASP A 125 -18.75 -19.26 -10.97
C ASP A 125 -20.12 -19.88 -10.71
N LYS A 126 -20.54 -19.90 -9.45
CA LYS A 126 -21.86 -20.39 -9.05
C LYS A 126 -22.98 -19.55 -9.65
N PHE A 127 -22.83 -18.22 -9.62
CA PHE A 127 -23.78 -17.30 -10.22
C PHE A 127 -23.92 -17.51 -11.72
N LEU A 128 -22.79 -17.69 -12.43
CA LEU A 128 -22.78 -17.95 -13.87
C LEU A 128 -23.42 -19.30 -14.24
N LYS A 129 -23.26 -20.32 -13.39
CA LYS A 129 -23.90 -21.64 -13.60
C LYS A 129 -25.40 -21.58 -13.37
N ASP A 130 -25.89 -20.79 -12.44
CA ASP A 130 -27.31 -20.63 -12.15
C ASP A 130 -28.06 -19.88 -13.26
N GLU A 131 -27.36 -19.14 -14.15
CA GLU A 131 -27.93 -18.47 -15.30
C GLU A 131 -28.05 -19.34 -16.56
N GLU A 132 -27.42 -20.50 -16.57
CA GLU A 132 -27.56 -21.49 -17.63
C GLU A 132 -28.80 -22.37 -17.40
#